data_e86871ba7122fd016d46a52741ce5c87
#
_entry.id   e86871ba7122fd016d46a52741ce5c87
#
_cell.length_a   1.000
_cell.length_b   1.000
_cell.length_c   1.000
_cell.angle_alpha   90.00
_cell.angle_beta   90.00
_cell.angle_gamma   90.00
#
_symmetry.space_group_name_H-M   'P 1'
#
loop_
_entity.id
_entity.type
_entity.pdbx_description
1 polymer ?
#
loop_
_entity_poly.entity_id
_entity_poly.type
_entity_poly.pdbx_seq_one_letter_code
_entity_poly.pdbx_strand_id
1 'polypeptide(L)'
;MKFETFDPATVSAGGRAARKQKLFDASDDGPHGGHVLGQALGAGVTILAYGNDSPGQGPVLHVHPYDEVFVILEGRARFYVGDQVIDAEAGDVVLGPRGLPHRFENLGPGRLQTLDVHHCERWYQVNV
;
A
#
# COMPACT_ATOMS: atom_id res chain seq x y z
N MET A 1 12.91 19.65 9.76
CA MET A 1 11.45 19.46 9.57
C MET A 1 10.72 20.15 10.71
N LYS A 2 9.67 20.88 10.40
CA LYS A 2 8.80 21.51 11.42
C LYS A 2 7.58 20.66 11.64
N PHE A 3 7.13 20.60 12.89
CA PHE A 3 5.87 19.96 13.26
C PHE A 3 4.84 21.00 13.65
N GLU A 4 3.60 20.75 13.35
CA GLU A 4 2.50 21.42 14.01
C GLU A 4 2.34 20.83 15.40
N THR A 5 1.76 21.60 16.32
CA THR A 5 1.57 21.18 17.70
C THR A 5 0.10 21.10 18.04
N PHE A 6 -0.20 20.34 19.06
CA PHE A 6 -1.55 20.19 19.60
C PHE A 6 -1.46 19.98 21.12
N ASP A 7 -2.59 20.10 21.82
CA ASP A 7 -2.67 19.76 23.23
C ASP A 7 -2.94 18.24 23.40
N PRO A 8 -1.96 17.46 23.91
CA PRO A 8 -2.12 16.02 24.07
C PRO A 8 -3.33 15.61 24.94
N ALA A 9 -3.78 16.49 25.85
CA ALA A 9 -4.93 16.21 26.70
C ALA A 9 -6.26 16.15 25.93
N THR A 10 -6.29 16.64 24.68
CA THR A 10 -7.48 16.62 23.82
C THR A 10 -7.61 15.35 22.99
N VAL A 11 -6.62 14.44 23.04
CA VAL A 11 -6.57 13.23 22.22
C VAL A 11 -6.56 12.01 23.11
N SER A 12 -7.42 11.04 22.78
CA SER A 12 -7.52 9.78 23.50
C SER A 12 -7.25 8.60 22.56
N ALA A 13 -6.55 7.59 23.07
CA ALA A 13 -6.37 6.33 22.36
C ALA A 13 -7.68 5.50 22.27
N GLY A 14 -8.74 5.90 23.01
CA GLY A 14 -9.99 5.15 23.03
C GLY A 14 -9.88 3.77 23.67
N GLY A 15 -8.97 3.59 24.62
CA GLY A 15 -8.73 2.31 25.28
C GLY A 15 -7.89 1.33 24.47
N ARG A 16 -7.37 1.74 23.32
CA ARG A 16 -6.53 0.85 22.46
C ARG A 16 -5.12 0.78 23.02
N ALA A 17 -4.55 -0.44 23.01
CA ALA A 17 -3.16 -0.67 23.35
C ALA A 17 -2.30 -0.76 22.06
N ALA A 18 -1.01 -0.47 22.20
CA ALA A 18 -0.06 -0.73 21.13
C ALA A 18 0.00 -2.25 20.89
N ARG A 19 0.14 -2.65 19.61
CA ARG A 19 0.27 -4.05 19.23
C ARG A 19 1.11 -4.19 17.98
N LYS A 20 1.53 -5.42 17.69
CA LYS A 20 2.27 -5.75 16.48
C LYS A 20 1.63 -6.92 15.77
N GLN A 21 1.81 -6.96 14.45
CA GLN A 21 1.42 -8.07 13.59
C GLN A 21 2.61 -8.37 12.66
N LYS A 22 2.70 -9.58 12.17
CA LYS A 22 3.68 -9.93 11.14
C LYS A 22 3.11 -9.60 9.78
N LEU A 23 3.86 -8.82 8.99
CA LEU A 23 3.51 -8.53 7.61
C LEU A 23 3.86 -9.70 6.69
N PHE A 24 5.05 -10.25 6.86
CA PHE A 24 5.51 -11.40 6.08
C PHE A 24 5.36 -12.65 6.93
N ASP A 25 4.36 -13.44 6.61
CA ASP A 25 4.16 -14.76 7.17
C ASP A 25 3.93 -15.77 6.04
N ALA A 26 3.68 -17.03 6.36
CA ALA A 26 3.43 -18.07 5.38
C ALA A 26 2.01 -17.96 4.79
N SER A 27 1.69 -16.81 4.19
CA SER A 27 0.40 -16.52 3.62
C SER A 27 0.32 -16.85 2.13
N ASP A 28 -0.88 -16.67 1.55
CA ASP A 28 -1.15 -16.86 0.13
C ASP A 28 -0.59 -15.74 -0.76
N ASP A 29 0.06 -14.72 -0.16
CA ASP A 29 0.55 -13.54 -0.88
C ASP A 29 1.90 -13.78 -1.59
N GLY A 30 2.44 -14.96 -1.50
CA GLY A 30 3.70 -15.35 -2.14
C GLY A 30 4.94 -14.97 -1.32
N PRO A 31 6.15 -15.26 -1.84
CA PRO A 31 7.39 -15.13 -1.08
C PRO A 31 7.80 -13.68 -0.77
N HIS A 32 7.27 -12.70 -1.50
CA HIS A 32 7.59 -11.29 -1.34
C HIS A 32 6.38 -10.46 -0.94
N GLY A 33 5.27 -11.13 -0.62
CA GLY A 33 4.01 -10.51 -0.28
C GLY A 33 3.62 -10.74 1.16
N GLY A 34 2.65 -9.95 1.59
CA GLY A 34 2.03 -10.05 2.90
C GLY A 34 0.99 -8.98 3.08
N HIS A 35 0.12 -9.16 4.06
CA HIS A 35 -0.84 -8.12 4.40
C HIS A 35 -1.20 -8.16 5.88
N VAL A 36 -1.54 -7.00 6.40
CA VAL A 36 -2.11 -6.84 7.74
C VAL A 36 -3.34 -5.94 7.60
N LEU A 37 -4.51 -6.52 7.84
CA LEU A 37 -5.75 -5.74 7.84
C LEU A 37 -5.75 -4.76 9.02
N GLY A 38 -6.21 -3.55 8.78
CA GLY A 38 -6.31 -2.53 9.82
C GLY A 38 -7.15 -2.98 11.01
N GLN A 39 -8.25 -3.71 10.77
CA GLN A 39 -9.09 -4.25 11.85
C GLN A 39 -8.31 -5.22 12.75
N ALA A 40 -7.37 -5.98 12.24
CA ALA A 40 -6.54 -6.88 13.03
C ALA A 40 -5.48 -6.13 13.85
N LEU A 41 -4.95 -5.04 13.28
CA LEU A 41 -3.97 -4.17 13.94
C LEU A 41 -4.63 -3.19 14.92
N GLY A 42 -5.89 -2.86 14.72
CA GLY A 42 -6.59 -1.81 15.47
C GLY A 42 -6.34 -0.41 14.92
N ALA A 43 -6.05 -0.30 13.63
CA ALA A 43 -5.74 0.96 12.96
C ALA A 43 -6.68 1.22 11.78
N GLY A 44 -6.76 2.47 11.34
CA GLY A 44 -7.57 2.88 10.20
C GLY A 44 -6.93 2.61 8.84
N VAL A 45 -5.84 1.86 8.80
CA VAL A 45 -5.12 1.52 7.56
C VAL A 45 -4.86 0.03 7.48
N THR A 46 -4.84 -0.49 6.26
CA THR A 46 -4.41 -1.86 5.93
C THR A 46 -3.08 -1.77 5.19
N ILE A 47 -2.12 -2.59 5.57
CA ILE A 47 -0.77 -2.59 5.00
C ILE A 47 -0.60 -3.83 4.13
N LEU A 48 -0.18 -3.62 2.89
CA LEU A 48 0.20 -4.69 1.98
C LEU A 48 1.67 -4.56 1.62
N ALA A 49 2.32 -5.71 1.46
CA ALA A 49 3.58 -5.81 0.74
C ALA A 49 3.33 -6.55 -0.58
N TYR A 50 3.86 -6.03 -1.66
CA TYR A 50 3.80 -6.65 -2.96
C TYR A 50 5.20 -6.72 -3.56
N GLY A 51 5.52 -7.84 -4.20
CA GLY A 51 6.80 -7.98 -4.88
C GLY A 51 6.74 -8.99 -6.01
N ASN A 52 7.56 -8.77 -7.04
CA ASN A 52 7.82 -9.74 -8.09
C ASN A 52 9.19 -9.48 -8.73
N ASP A 53 9.67 -10.47 -9.46
CA ASP A 53 10.99 -10.44 -10.10
C ASP A 53 10.91 -10.32 -11.63
N SER A 54 9.70 -10.16 -12.18
CA SER A 54 9.49 -10.27 -13.63
C SER A 54 9.01 -8.96 -14.24
N PRO A 55 9.77 -8.36 -15.18
CA PRO A 55 9.29 -7.19 -15.91
C PRO A 55 7.93 -7.44 -16.56
N GLY A 56 7.06 -6.44 -16.48
CA GLY A 56 5.69 -6.51 -17.00
C GLY A 56 4.67 -7.11 -16.05
N GLN A 57 5.10 -7.78 -14.98
CA GLN A 57 4.18 -8.32 -13.99
C GLN A 57 3.69 -7.26 -13.01
N GLY A 58 2.43 -7.38 -12.62
CA GLY A 58 1.78 -6.54 -11.65
C GLY A 58 0.36 -7.00 -11.37
N PRO A 59 -0.31 -6.37 -10.42
CA PRO A 59 -1.70 -6.66 -10.14
C PRO A 59 -2.60 -6.26 -11.30
N VAL A 60 -3.77 -6.90 -11.38
CA VAL A 60 -4.79 -6.54 -12.38
C VAL A 60 -5.36 -5.16 -12.10
N LEU A 61 -5.92 -4.53 -13.12
CA LEU A 61 -6.60 -3.25 -12.97
C LEU A 61 -7.78 -3.40 -12.00
N HIS A 62 -7.82 -2.53 -10.98
CA HIS A 62 -8.83 -2.60 -9.93
C HIS A 62 -9.09 -1.22 -9.34
N VAL A 63 -10.11 -1.15 -8.50
CA VAL A 63 -10.52 0.11 -7.84
C VAL A 63 -10.86 -0.15 -6.38
N HIS A 64 -10.57 0.85 -5.55
CA HIS A 64 -10.91 0.87 -4.12
C HIS A 64 -11.82 2.05 -3.79
N PRO A 65 -12.67 1.93 -2.76
CA PRO A 65 -13.48 3.07 -2.28
C PRO A 65 -12.71 3.97 -1.31
N TYR A 66 -11.39 3.86 -1.26
CA TYR A 66 -10.49 4.62 -0.39
C TYR A 66 -9.18 4.92 -1.12
N ASP A 67 -8.41 5.87 -0.60
CA ASP A 67 -7.09 6.20 -1.12
C ASP A 67 -6.09 5.09 -0.79
N GLU A 68 -5.21 4.82 -1.74
CA GLU A 68 -4.06 3.94 -1.54
C GLU A 68 -2.77 4.70 -1.78
N VAL A 69 -1.79 4.50 -0.92
CA VAL A 69 -0.45 5.09 -1.05
C VAL A 69 0.54 3.96 -1.27
N PHE A 70 1.29 4.04 -2.36
CA PHE A 70 2.32 3.06 -2.71
C PHE A 70 3.69 3.62 -2.37
N VAL A 71 4.46 2.89 -1.60
CA VAL A 71 5.87 3.22 -1.32
C VAL A 71 6.73 2.22 -2.08
N ILE A 72 7.57 2.71 -2.98
CA ILE A 72 8.49 1.85 -3.73
C ILE A 72 9.75 1.65 -2.89
N LEU A 73 9.98 0.42 -2.45
CA LEU A 73 11.12 0.06 -1.61
C LEU A 73 12.32 -0.42 -2.43
N GLU A 74 12.07 -1.08 -3.57
CA GLU A 74 13.11 -1.65 -4.41
C GLU A 74 12.60 -1.71 -5.86
N GLY A 75 13.48 -1.42 -6.81
CA GLY A 75 13.17 -1.52 -8.23
C GLY A 75 12.47 -0.32 -8.80
N ARG A 76 11.81 -0.54 -9.94
CA ARG A 76 11.08 0.49 -10.69
C ARG A 76 9.73 -0.04 -11.13
N ALA A 77 8.72 0.80 -11.08
CA ALA A 77 7.36 0.45 -11.47
C ALA A 77 6.75 1.53 -12.36
N ARG A 78 5.86 1.11 -13.24
CA ARG A 78 4.99 2.01 -13.99
C ARG A 78 3.58 1.86 -13.46
N PHE A 79 3.03 2.96 -12.98
CA PHE A 79 1.68 3.05 -12.47
C PHE A 79 0.75 3.60 -13.53
N TYR A 80 -0.42 2.99 -13.62
CA TYR A 80 -1.55 3.47 -14.42
C TYR A 80 -2.66 3.82 -13.45
N VAL A 81 -2.94 5.11 -13.30
CA VAL A 81 -3.92 5.63 -12.33
C VAL A 81 -4.90 6.53 -13.09
N GLY A 82 -6.12 6.05 -13.32
CA GLY A 82 -7.04 6.73 -14.23
C GLY A 82 -6.38 6.93 -15.60
N ASP A 83 -6.29 8.17 -16.05
CA ASP A 83 -5.66 8.53 -17.33
C ASP A 83 -4.16 8.82 -17.21
N GLN A 84 -3.60 8.76 -16.01
CA GLN A 84 -2.20 9.09 -15.78
C GLN A 84 -1.30 7.86 -15.85
N VAL A 85 -0.10 8.06 -16.37
CA VAL A 85 0.99 7.08 -16.35
C VAL A 85 2.14 7.69 -15.56
N ILE A 86 2.58 7.01 -14.52
CA ILE A 86 3.59 7.51 -13.59
C ILE A 86 4.68 6.45 -13.45
N ASP A 87 5.91 6.79 -13.80
CA ASP A 87 7.07 5.95 -13.54
C ASP A 87 7.67 6.34 -12.18
N ALA A 88 7.92 5.33 -11.36
CA ALA A 88 8.44 5.51 -10.01
C ALA A 88 9.56 4.51 -9.73
N GLU A 89 10.47 4.89 -8.85
CA GLU A 89 11.61 4.07 -8.44
C GLU A 89 11.73 4.05 -6.91
N ALA A 90 12.64 3.24 -6.41
CA ALA A 90 12.89 3.11 -4.97
C ALA A 90 13.04 4.49 -4.30
N GLY A 91 12.27 4.71 -3.23
CA GLY A 91 12.20 5.99 -2.52
C GLY A 91 11.04 6.88 -2.93
N ASP A 92 10.35 6.57 -4.03
CA ASP A 92 9.17 7.33 -4.46
C ASP A 92 7.91 6.85 -3.73
N VAL A 93 6.97 7.77 -3.61
CA VAL A 93 5.63 7.52 -3.06
C VAL A 93 4.60 7.95 -4.10
N VAL A 94 3.65 7.07 -4.41
CA VAL A 94 2.61 7.31 -5.41
C VAL A 94 1.25 7.24 -4.74
N LEU A 95 0.36 8.18 -5.09
CA LEU A 95 -1.03 8.17 -4.64
C LEU A 95 -1.92 7.53 -5.70
N GLY A 96 -2.72 6.56 -5.29
CA GLY A 96 -3.88 6.07 -6.02
C GLY A 96 -5.16 6.59 -5.38
N PRO A 97 -5.78 7.65 -5.93
CA PRO A 97 -6.99 8.20 -5.33
C PRO A 97 -8.17 7.20 -5.37
N ARG A 98 -9.02 7.30 -4.36
CA ARG A 98 -10.25 6.52 -4.30
C ARG A 98 -11.07 6.69 -5.59
N GLY A 99 -11.67 5.60 -6.05
CA GLY A 99 -12.55 5.62 -7.20
C GLY A 99 -11.86 5.66 -8.55
N LEU A 100 -10.54 5.89 -8.61
CA LEU A 100 -9.79 5.79 -9.85
C LEU A 100 -9.23 4.38 -10.00
N PRO A 101 -9.57 3.67 -11.10
CA PRO A 101 -8.96 2.38 -11.40
C PRO A 101 -7.44 2.52 -11.53
N HIS A 102 -6.71 1.58 -10.98
CA HIS A 102 -5.26 1.59 -11.05
C HIS A 102 -4.67 0.18 -11.14
N ARG A 103 -3.48 0.13 -11.67
CA ARG A 103 -2.58 -1.02 -11.67
C ARG A 103 -1.15 -0.52 -11.78
N PHE A 104 -0.20 -1.39 -11.56
CA PHE A 104 1.20 -1.10 -11.83
C PHE A 104 1.92 -2.35 -12.32
N GLU A 105 3.09 -2.16 -12.90
CA GLU A 105 3.92 -3.25 -13.39
C GLU A 105 5.39 -2.99 -13.09
N ASN A 106 6.13 -4.09 -12.91
CA ASN A 106 7.58 -4.03 -12.79
C ASN A 106 8.20 -3.61 -14.12
N LEU A 107 8.98 -2.54 -14.12
CA LEU A 107 9.72 -2.10 -15.29
C LEU A 107 11.05 -2.86 -15.46
N GLY A 108 11.49 -3.56 -14.44
CA GLY A 108 12.76 -4.25 -14.45
C GLY A 108 13.97 -3.30 -14.40
N PRO A 109 15.19 -3.86 -14.59
CA PRO A 109 15.48 -5.27 -14.88
C PRO A 109 15.32 -6.22 -13.69
N GLY A 110 15.34 -5.75 -12.46
CA GLY A 110 15.36 -6.58 -11.26
C GLY A 110 14.01 -6.65 -10.56
N ARG A 111 14.11 -6.95 -9.26
CA ARG A 111 12.96 -7.10 -8.38
C ARG A 111 12.27 -5.78 -8.13
N LEU A 112 10.96 -5.82 -8.11
CA LEU A 112 10.10 -4.77 -7.58
C LEU A 112 9.59 -5.19 -6.20
N GLN A 113 9.72 -4.30 -5.22
CA GLN A 113 9.09 -4.44 -3.91
C GLN A 113 8.40 -3.15 -3.53
N THR A 114 7.12 -3.23 -3.21
CA THR A 114 6.33 -2.10 -2.74
C THR A 114 5.76 -2.37 -1.34
N LEU A 115 5.45 -1.29 -0.64
CA LEU A 115 4.63 -1.29 0.55
C LEU A 115 3.43 -0.41 0.26
N ASP A 116 2.24 -0.98 0.36
CA ASP A 116 1.02 -0.34 -0.07
C ASP A 116 0.13 -0.08 1.15
N VAL A 117 -0.28 1.17 1.33
CA VAL A 117 -1.09 1.58 2.47
C VAL A 117 -2.50 1.88 1.97
N HIS A 118 -3.44 1.04 2.35
CA HIS A 118 -4.87 1.22 2.08
C HIS A 118 -5.49 2.02 3.22
N HIS A 119 -6.14 3.13 2.94
CA HIS A 119 -6.75 4.00 3.94
C HIS A 119 -8.11 3.49 4.41
N CYS A 120 -8.14 2.24 4.85
CA CYS A 120 -9.31 1.58 5.39
C CYS A 120 -8.87 0.45 6.32
N GLU A 121 -9.67 0.17 7.33
CA GLU A 121 -9.42 -0.97 8.22
C GLU A 121 -9.72 -2.33 7.56
N ARG A 122 -10.42 -2.32 6.42
CA ARG A 122 -10.79 -3.49 5.63
C ARG A 122 -10.27 -3.36 4.21
N TRP A 123 -10.18 -4.49 3.53
CA TRP A 123 -9.76 -4.54 2.14
C TRP A 123 -10.99 -4.68 1.24
N TYR A 124 -11.35 -3.58 0.57
CA TYR A 124 -12.41 -3.57 -0.44
C TYR A 124 -11.78 -3.38 -1.81
N GLN A 125 -12.15 -4.20 -2.77
CA GLN A 125 -11.59 -4.15 -4.11
C GLN A 125 -12.57 -4.68 -5.13
N VAL A 126 -12.65 -4.00 -6.28
CA VAL A 126 -13.36 -4.47 -7.47
C VAL A 126 -12.37 -4.51 -8.62
N ASN A 127 -12.19 -5.67 -9.22
CA ASN A 127 -11.40 -5.81 -10.44
C ASN A 127 -12.22 -5.35 -11.63
N VAL A 128 -11.64 -4.57 -12.49
CA VAL A 128 -12.32 -3.94 -13.63
C VAL A 128 -11.66 -4.25 -14.97
#